data_c4894874a7eaef50c0fa177ea7742db9
#
_entry.id   c4894874a7eaef50c0fa177ea7742db9
#
_cell.length_a   1.000
_cell.length_b   1.000
_cell.length_c   1.000
_cell.angle_alpha   90.00
_cell.angle_beta   90.00
_cell.angle_gamma   90.00
#
_symmetry.space_group_name_H-M   'P 1'
#
loop_
_entity.id
_entity.type
_entity.pdbx_description
1 polymer ?
#
loop_
_entity_poly.entity_id
_entity_poly.type
_entity_poly.pdbx_seq_one_letter_code
_entity_poly.pdbx_strand_id
1 'polypeptide(L)'
;AALMAENMVIAAESLGLGSCFLGAAPYRAEEIIETYHLPERVFPLVQLAMGYPAENPPTRPRYPMSFTLFEDEYPHLSEEDIREAMREMDEGYLAQDYYREAGYMVPLGGDREETYTFEDYGWTEHISRKAGQWHPSPRELVEQLEACGFDLSKTAWEEDEQLRDD
;
A
#
# COMPACT_ATOMS: atom_id res chain seq x y z
N ALA A 1 -10.66 1.20 -12.79
CA ALA A 1 -10.99 1.03 -11.38
C ALA A 1 -10.58 2.26 -10.55
N ALA A 2 -9.30 2.69 -10.53
CA ALA A 2 -8.83 3.79 -9.67
C ALA A 2 -9.57 5.11 -9.88
N LEU A 3 -9.72 5.56 -11.13
CA LEU A 3 -10.47 6.79 -11.44
C LEU A 3 -11.95 6.74 -11.00
N MET A 4 -12.57 5.57 -11.07
CA MET A 4 -13.94 5.38 -10.60
C MET A 4 -14.00 5.47 -9.08
N ALA A 5 -13.06 4.84 -8.38
CA ALA A 5 -12.97 4.89 -6.93
C ALA A 5 -12.77 6.33 -6.43
N GLU A 6 -11.91 7.10 -7.08
CA GLU A 6 -11.70 8.52 -6.76
C GLU A 6 -12.97 9.36 -6.96
N ASN A 7 -13.69 9.16 -8.07
CA ASN A 7 -14.97 9.83 -8.28
C ASN A 7 -16.01 9.47 -7.22
N MET A 8 -15.99 8.23 -6.72
CA MET A 8 -16.85 7.80 -5.62
C MET A 8 -16.48 8.52 -4.30
N VAL A 9 -15.19 8.69 -4.02
CA VAL A 9 -14.69 9.45 -2.87
C VAL A 9 -15.18 10.89 -2.93
N ILE A 10 -14.96 11.58 -4.05
CA ILE A 10 -15.40 12.98 -4.25
C ILE A 10 -16.92 13.10 -4.07
N ALA A 11 -17.69 12.17 -4.64
CA ALA A 11 -19.13 12.17 -4.48
C ALA A 11 -19.57 11.93 -3.02
N ALA A 12 -18.90 11.00 -2.32
CA ALA A 12 -19.14 10.72 -0.90
C ALA A 12 -18.88 11.95 -0.03
N GLU A 13 -17.75 12.63 -0.22
CA GLU A 13 -17.39 13.85 0.49
C GLU A 13 -18.42 14.96 0.27
N SER A 14 -18.93 15.11 -0.95
CA SER A 14 -19.99 16.10 -1.25
C SER A 14 -21.29 15.84 -0.48
N LEU A 15 -21.48 14.62 0.01
CA LEU A 15 -22.63 14.19 0.83
C LEU A 15 -22.30 14.16 2.33
N GLY A 16 -21.13 14.61 2.73
CA GLY A 16 -20.66 14.58 4.13
C GLY A 16 -20.23 13.18 4.61
N LEU A 17 -19.96 12.25 3.70
CA LEU A 17 -19.43 10.94 4.03
C LEU A 17 -17.90 10.96 4.01
N GLY A 18 -17.29 10.22 4.94
CA GLY A 18 -15.87 9.90 4.90
C GLY A 18 -15.62 8.59 4.16
N SER A 19 -14.39 8.39 3.73
CA SER A 19 -13.98 7.17 3.02
C SER A 19 -12.60 6.68 3.45
N CYS A 20 -12.36 5.39 3.26
CA CYS A 20 -11.06 4.77 3.51
C CYS A 20 -10.80 3.67 2.47
N PHE A 21 -9.64 3.75 1.80
CA PHE A 21 -9.17 2.70 0.92
C PHE A 21 -8.53 1.56 1.73
N LEU A 22 -8.95 0.33 1.45
CA LEU A 22 -8.44 -0.88 2.09
C LEU A 22 -7.62 -1.69 1.08
N GLY A 23 -6.31 -1.70 1.25
CA GLY A 23 -5.34 -2.31 0.34
C GLY A 23 -5.22 -3.84 0.45
N ALA A 24 -5.95 -4.50 1.34
CA ALA A 24 -5.87 -5.94 1.54
C ALA A 24 -6.68 -6.76 0.51
N ALA A 25 -7.54 -6.14 -0.27
CA ALA A 25 -8.43 -6.82 -1.23
C ALA A 25 -7.70 -7.79 -2.18
N PRO A 26 -6.56 -7.45 -2.78
CA PRO A 26 -5.83 -8.35 -3.68
C PRO A 26 -5.41 -9.68 -3.03
N TYR A 27 -5.11 -9.67 -1.74
CA TYR A 27 -4.66 -10.84 -0.97
C TYR A 27 -5.81 -11.66 -0.37
N ARG A 28 -7.05 -11.23 -0.61
CA ARG A 28 -8.29 -11.92 -0.17
C ARG A 28 -9.27 -12.04 -1.34
N ALA A 29 -8.75 -12.12 -2.55
CA ALA A 29 -9.57 -12.11 -3.76
C ALA A 29 -10.53 -13.29 -3.82
N GLU A 30 -10.10 -14.50 -3.46
CA GLU A 30 -10.92 -15.70 -3.42
C GLU A 30 -12.15 -15.52 -2.51
N GLU A 31 -11.95 -15.02 -1.29
CA GLU A 31 -13.04 -14.75 -0.33
C GLU A 31 -14.01 -13.69 -0.86
N ILE A 32 -13.48 -12.65 -1.52
CA ILE A 32 -14.29 -11.58 -2.11
C ILE A 32 -15.11 -12.09 -3.29
N ILE A 33 -14.51 -12.94 -4.15
CA ILE A 33 -15.20 -13.58 -5.27
C ILE A 33 -16.38 -14.41 -4.76
N GLU A 34 -16.15 -15.26 -3.76
CA GLU A 34 -17.19 -16.09 -3.18
C GLU A 34 -18.32 -15.25 -2.55
N THR A 35 -17.94 -14.22 -1.77
CA THR A 35 -18.91 -13.38 -1.05
C THR A 35 -19.80 -12.57 -2.00
N TYR A 36 -19.23 -12.02 -3.05
CA TYR A 36 -19.92 -11.12 -3.98
C TYR A 36 -20.27 -11.76 -5.32
N HIS A 37 -19.98 -13.04 -5.50
CA HIS A 37 -20.25 -13.80 -6.73
C HIS A 37 -19.66 -13.12 -7.96
N LEU A 38 -18.38 -12.71 -7.87
CA LEU A 38 -17.72 -12.03 -8.97
C LEU A 38 -17.53 -12.99 -10.15
N PRO A 39 -17.70 -12.53 -11.38
CA PRO A 39 -17.48 -13.35 -12.55
C PRO A 39 -16.00 -13.67 -12.74
N GLU A 40 -15.71 -14.72 -13.53
CA GLU A 40 -14.34 -15.06 -13.91
C GLU A 40 -13.61 -13.87 -14.53
N ARG A 41 -12.31 -13.79 -14.26
CA ARG A 41 -11.39 -12.75 -14.75
C ARG A 41 -11.72 -11.33 -14.26
N VAL A 42 -12.38 -11.27 -13.10
CA VAL A 42 -12.54 -10.04 -12.32
C VAL A 42 -11.70 -10.15 -11.07
N PHE A 43 -10.73 -9.25 -10.91
CA PHE A 43 -9.82 -9.20 -9.79
C PHE A 43 -10.11 -8.00 -8.88
N PRO A 44 -10.35 -8.19 -7.58
CA PRO A 44 -10.60 -7.09 -6.65
C PRO A 44 -9.29 -6.37 -6.31
N LEU A 45 -9.12 -5.16 -6.86
CA LEU A 45 -7.91 -4.34 -6.67
C LEU A 45 -7.87 -3.65 -5.32
N VAL A 46 -9.02 -3.16 -4.85
CA VAL A 46 -9.13 -2.34 -3.65
C VAL A 46 -10.57 -2.39 -3.14
N GLN A 47 -10.74 -2.30 -1.83
CA GLN A 47 -12.04 -2.04 -1.21
C GLN A 47 -12.09 -0.58 -0.78
N LEU A 48 -13.28 0.01 -0.85
CA LEU A 48 -13.55 1.36 -0.39
C LEU A 48 -14.66 1.28 0.67
N ALA A 49 -14.28 1.57 1.92
CA ALA A 49 -15.24 1.75 3.00
C ALA A 49 -15.72 3.20 3.01
N MET A 50 -17.03 3.40 3.15
CA MET A 50 -17.64 4.73 3.22
C MET A 50 -18.68 4.78 4.35
N GLY A 51 -18.76 5.92 5.03
CA GLY A 51 -19.74 6.14 6.11
C GLY A 51 -19.64 7.52 6.70
N TYR A 52 -20.53 7.83 7.64
CA TYR A 52 -20.42 9.08 8.39
C TYR A 52 -19.16 9.03 9.29
N PRO A 53 -18.26 10.02 9.19
CA PRO A 53 -17.04 10.03 9.97
C PRO A 53 -17.34 10.13 11.47
N ALA A 54 -16.76 9.23 12.25
CA ALA A 54 -16.80 9.27 13.71
C ALA A 54 -15.61 10.02 14.31
N GLU A 55 -14.60 10.28 13.48
CA GLU A 55 -13.34 10.91 13.85
C GLU A 55 -12.98 12.03 12.87
N ASN A 56 -12.15 12.97 13.31
CA ASN A 56 -11.58 14.00 12.46
C ASN A 56 -10.05 14.01 12.64
N PRO A 57 -9.35 12.99 12.12
CA PRO A 57 -7.91 12.90 12.27
C PRO A 57 -7.20 14.03 11.50
N PRO A 58 -6.00 14.46 11.97
CA PRO A 58 -5.20 15.40 11.20
C PRO A 58 -4.78 14.81 9.86
N THR A 59 -4.55 15.69 8.89
CA THR A 59 -3.99 15.27 7.59
C THR A 59 -2.65 14.57 7.80
N ARG A 60 -2.51 13.36 7.28
CA ARG A 60 -1.29 12.59 7.42
C ARG A 60 -0.18 13.18 6.54
N PRO A 61 1.08 13.10 7.00
CA PRO A 61 2.23 13.51 6.21
C PRO A 61 2.25 12.85 4.83
N ARG A 62 2.83 13.55 3.88
CA ARG A 62 3.08 13.06 2.53
C ARG A 62 4.53 13.36 2.17
N TYR A 63 5.09 12.58 1.27
CA TYR A 63 6.39 12.91 0.68
C TYR A 63 6.34 14.30 0.02
N PRO A 64 7.46 15.05 0.03
CA PRO A 64 7.51 16.35 -0.63
C PRO A 64 7.26 16.21 -2.14
N MET A 65 6.73 17.28 -2.75
CA MET A 65 6.44 17.30 -4.19
C MET A 65 7.70 17.04 -5.03
N SER A 66 8.86 17.52 -4.59
CA SER A 66 10.16 17.27 -5.23
C SER A 66 10.57 15.81 -5.28
N PHE A 67 9.98 14.97 -4.43
CA PHE A 67 10.24 13.52 -4.38
C PHE A 67 9.16 12.69 -5.09
N THR A 68 8.05 13.30 -5.48
CA THR A 68 6.90 12.57 -6.02
C THR A 68 6.44 13.07 -7.39
N LEU A 69 6.83 14.27 -7.79
CA LEU A 69 6.47 14.87 -9.07
C LEU A 69 7.74 15.29 -9.82
N PHE A 70 7.92 14.77 -11.02
CA PHE A 70 9.06 15.04 -11.87
C PHE A 70 8.59 15.56 -13.23
N GLU A 71 9.32 16.50 -13.81
CA GLU A 71 9.07 16.99 -15.17
C GLU A 71 9.89 16.17 -16.17
N ASP A 72 9.26 15.79 -17.26
CA ASP A 72 9.81 15.13 -18.44
C ASP A 72 10.38 13.72 -18.21
N GLU A 73 11.23 13.52 -17.20
CA GLU A 73 11.88 12.23 -16.94
C GLU A 73 11.90 11.86 -15.45
N TYR A 74 12.00 10.57 -15.16
CA TYR A 74 12.19 10.09 -13.81
C TYR A 74 13.67 10.27 -13.41
N PRO A 75 13.98 11.04 -12.36
CA PRO A 75 15.37 11.32 -11.99
C PRO A 75 16.04 10.10 -11.36
N HIS A 76 17.35 10.09 -11.41
CA HIS A 76 18.13 9.21 -10.55
C HIS A 76 18.19 9.81 -9.14
N LEU A 77 17.35 9.30 -8.24
CA LEU A 77 17.33 9.73 -6.85
C LEU A 77 18.60 9.25 -6.12
N SER A 78 19.30 10.18 -5.49
CA SER A 78 20.43 9.84 -4.63
C SER A 78 19.98 9.27 -3.29
N GLU A 79 20.88 8.59 -2.59
CA GLU A 79 20.57 8.13 -1.22
C GLU A 79 20.25 9.31 -0.27
N GLU A 80 20.83 10.47 -0.52
CA GLU A 80 20.57 11.67 0.28
C GLU A 80 19.16 12.19 0.06
N ASP A 81 18.69 12.27 -1.19
CA ASP A 81 17.31 12.66 -1.52
C ASP A 81 16.29 11.71 -0.87
N ILE A 82 16.58 10.41 -0.91
CA ILE A 82 15.72 9.39 -0.29
C ILE A 82 15.67 9.56 1.24
N ARG A 83 16.83 9.74 1.88
CA ARG A 83 16.90 9.94 3.33
C ARG A 83 16.20 11.22 3.77
N GLU A 84 16.33 12.30 3.00
CA GLU A 84 15.65 13.57 3.30
C GLU A 84 14.13 13.41 3.24
N ALA A 85 13.62 12.79 2.19
CA ALA A 85 12.18 12.53 2.06
C ALA A 85 11.64 11.62 3.17
N MET A 86 12.41 10.61 3.58
CA MET A 86 12.08 9.75 4.72
C MET A 86 12.08 10.53 6.03
N ARG A 87 13.06 11.40 6.25
CA ARG A 87 13.14 12.25 7.45
C ARG A 87 11.93 13.17 7.56
N GLU A 88 11.49 13.81 6.49
CA GLU A 88 10.28 14.64 6.49
C GLU A 88 9.03 13.83 6.88
N MET A 89 8.92 12.60 6.38
CA MET A 89 7.84 11.70 6.78
C MET A 89 7.90 11.36 8.28
N ASP A 90 9.08 11.00 8.78
CA ASP A 90 9.27 10.65 10.19
C ASP A 90 8.93 11.81 11.12
N GLU A 91 9.46 13.00 10.83
CA GLU A 91 9.18 14.23 11.58
C GLU A 91 7.69 14.54 11.60
N GLY A 92 6.99 14.39 10.48
CA GLY A 92 5.56 14.63 10.38
C GLY A 92 4.72 13.63 11.19
N TYR A 93 5.06 12.35 11.21
CA TYR A 93 4.37 11.33 12.00
C TYR A 93 4.67 11.47 13.50
N LEU A 94 5.93 11.76 13.87
CA LEU A 94 6.33 12.00 15.25
C LEU A 94 5.66 13.26 15.82
N ALA A 95 5.58 14.35 15.04
CA ALA A 95 4.89 15.57 15.44
C ALA A 95 3.38 15.39 15.70
N GLN A 96 2.79 14.35 15.15
CA GLN A 96 1.39 13.98 15.37
C GLN A 96 1.21 12.93 16.48
N ASP A 97 2.28 12.49 17.15
CA ASP A 97 2.29 11.36 18.10
C ASP A 97 1.56 10.10 17.57
N TYR A 98 1.56 9.91 16.26
CA TYR A 98 0.68 8.95 15.57
C TYR A 98 0.76 7.53 16.13
N TYR A 99 1.98 6.99 16.24
CA TYR A 99 2.18 5.62 16.72
C TYR A 99 1.98 5.48 18.22
N ARG A 100 2.24 6.55 18.99
CA ARG A 100 1.96 6.59 20.42
C ARG A 100 0.46 6.57 20.69
N GLU A 101 -0.32 7.40 19.99
CA GLU A 101 -1.78 7.43 20.09
C GLU A 101 -2.41 6.11 19.64
N ALA A 102 -1.88 5.51 18.60
CA ALA A 102 -2.30 4.18 18.13
C ALA A 102 -1.90 3.06 19.12
N GLY A 103 -0.95 3.30 20.03
CA GLY A 103 -0.44 2.32 20.97
C GLY A 103 0.22 1.10 20.29
N TYR A 104 0.78 1.29 19.08
CA TYR A 104 1.22 0.18 18.26
C TYR A 104 2.53 0.46 17.53
N MET A 105 3.47 -0.45 17.68
CA MET A 105 4.66 -0.59 16.84
C MET A 105 4.64 -1.99 16.21
N VAL A 106 5.08 -2.11 14.96
CA VAL A 106 5.26 -3.43 14.33
C VAL A 106 6.33 -4.18 15.11
N PRO A 107 6.03 -5.34 15.69
CA PRO A 107 7.01 -6.09 16.48
C PRO A 107 8.16 -6.55 15.60
N LEU A 108 9.35 -6.63 16.18
CA LEU A 108 10.50 -7.22 15.50
C LEU A 108 10.35 -8.75 15.41
N GLY A 109 10.67 -9.30 14.25
CA GLY A 109 10.67 -10.75 14.06
C GLY A 109 11.93 -11.42 14.63
N GLY A 110 11.81 -12.69 15.04
CA GLY A 110 12.90 -13.46 15.63
C GLY A 110 13.27 -12.99 17.03
N ASP A 111 14.55 -13.20 17.41
CA ASP A 111 15.07 -12.90 18.75
C ASP A 111 15.66 -11.48 18.86
N ARG A 112 15.23 -10.55 17.98
CA ARG A 112 15.72 -9.17 18.00
C ARG A 112 15.06 -8.39 19.14
N GLU A 113 15.87 -7.68 19.92
CA GLU A 113 15.39 -6.82 21.00
C GLU A 113 14.84 -5.50 20.42
N GLU A 114 13.75 -5.01 21.02
CA GLU A 114 13.19 -3.70 20.69
C GLU A 114 14.10 -2.59 21.22
N THR A 115 14.50 -1.70 20.32
CA THR A 115 15.37 -0.56 20.65
C THR A 115 14.69 0.79 20.45
N TYR A 116 13.53 0.81 19.80
CA TYR A 116 12.75 2.01 19.59
C TYR A 116 11.73 2.24 20.71
N THR A 117 11.46 3.50 20.94
CA THR A 117 10.37 3.96 21.79
C THR A 117 9.36 4.73 20.95
N PHE A 118 8.20 5.09 21.52
CA PHE A 118 7.25 5.94 20.79
C PHE A 118 7.75 7.37 20.54
N GLU A 119 8.88 7.79 21.16
CA GLU A 119 9.51 9.08 20.89
C GLU A 119 10.32 9.08 19.58
N ASP A 120 10.80 7.92 19.13
CA ASP A 120 11.70 7.80 17.99
C ASP A 120 11.20 6.81 16.91
N TYR A 121 10.08 6.12 17.15
CA TYR A 121 9.49 5.22 16.19
C TYR A 121 8.71 5.98 15.11
N GLY A 122 9.38 6.26 13.99
CA GLY A 122 8.84 6.99 12.85
C GLY A 122 8.16 6.10 11.80
N TRP A 123 7.71 6.74 10.75
CA TRP A 123 7.08 6.09 9.60
C TRP A 123 8.06 5.17 8.85
N THR A 124 9.29 5.60 8.68
CA THR A 124 10.34 4.84 7.99
C THR A 124 10.60 3.50 8.66
N GLU A 125 10.75 3.48 9.99
CA GLU A 125 10.93 2.24 10.75
C GLU A 125 9.69 1.35 10.65
N HIS A 126 8.49 1.95 10.76
CA HIS A 126 7.22 1.22 10.64
C HIS A 126 7.09 0.51 9.29
N ILE A 127 7.35 1.20 8.18
CA ILE A 127 7.27 0.62 6.84
C ILE A 127 8.39 -0.39 6.58
N SER A 128 9.60 -0.12 7.06
CA SER A 128 10.73 -1.06 6.97
C SER A 128 10.39 -2.40 7.63
N ARG A 129 9.83 -2.36 8.84
CA ARG A 129 9.38 -3.58 9.53
C ARG A 129 8.26 -4.29 8.79
N LYS A 130 7.28 -3.55 8.27
CA LYS A 130 6.20 -4.13 7.46
C LYS A 130 6.76 -4.80 6.21
N ALA A 131 7.57 -4.09 5.44
CA ALA A 131 8.17 -4.62 4.22
C ALA A 131 9.05 -5.86 4.47
N GLY A 132 9.79 -5.88 5.59
CA GLY A 132 10.67 -6.98 5.94
C GLY A 132 10.00 -8.21 6.55
N GLN A 133 8.77 -8.09 7.08
CA GLN A 133 8.16 -9.14 7.90
C GLN A 133 6.72 -9.50 7.52
N TRP A 134 5.98 -8.58 6.93
CA TRP A 134 4.54 -8.70 6.72
C TRP A 134 4.12 -8.74 5.26
N HIS A 135 5.05 -8.58 4.34
CA HIS A 135 4.68 -8.69 2.95
C HIS A 135 4.22 -10.13 2.67
N PRO A 136 2.98 -10.29 2.20
CA PRO A 136 2.56 -11.55 1.60
C PRO A 136 3.58 -11.90 0.52
N SER A 137 3.88 -13.18 0.38
CA SER A 137 4.82 -13.58 -0.66
C SER A 137 4.23 -13.21 -2.03
N PRO A 138 5.04 -12.87 -3.04
CA PRO A 138 4.55 -12.69 -4.40
C PRO A 138 3.72 -13.87 -4.91
N ARG A 139 4.00 -15.07 -4.40
CA ARG A 139 3.27 -16.30 -4.69
C ARG A 139 1.82 -16.24 -4.22
N GLU A 140 1.53 -15.66 -3.05
CA GLU A 140 0.15 -15.51 -2.57
C GLU A 140 -0.67 -14.64 -3.52
N LEU A 141 -0.10 -13.58 -4.09
CA LEU A 141 -0.78 -12.74 -5.07
C LEU A 141 -1.06 -13.51 -6.37
N VAL A 142 -0.10 -14.32 -6.82
CA VAL A 142 -0.28 -15.21 -7.98
C VAL A 142 -1.42 -16.19 -7.75
N GLU A 143 -1.46 -16.85 -6.61
CA GLU A 143 -2.52 -17.79 -6.22
C GLU A 143 -3.90 -17.11 -6.22
N GLN A 144 -4.00 -15.86 -5.74
CA GLN A 144 -5.23 -15.08 -5.77
C GLN A 144 -5.66 -14.69 -7.20
N LEU A 145 -4.72 -14.39 -8.09
CA LEU A 145 -5.02 -14.13 -9.51
C LEU A 145 -5.50 -15.39 -10.21
N GLU A 146 -4.88 -16.53 -9.96
CA GLU A 146 -5.30 -17.82 -10.51
C GLU A 146 -6.70 -18.21 -10.01
N ALA A 147 -7.01 -17.98 -8.74
CA ALA A 147 -8.34 -18.17 -8.17
C ALA A 147 -9.42 -17.30 -8.87
N CYS A 148 -9.03 -16.13 -9.39
CA CYS A 148 -9.88 -15.28 -10.21
C CYS A 148 -10.07 -15.78 -11.65
N GLY A 149 -9.45 -16.90 -12.05
CA GLY A 149 -9.54 -17.46 -13.41
C GLY A 149 -8.56 -16.82 -14.40
N PHE A 150 -7.48 -16.18 -13.93
CA PHE A 150 -6.39 -15.75 -14.79
C PHE A 150 -5.40 -16.90 -14.99
N ASP A 151 -5.15 -17.27 -16.23
CA ASP A 151 -4.11 -18.25 -16.59
C ASP A 151 -2.75 -17.54 -16.67
N LEU A 152 -1.93 -17.71 -15.64
CA LEU A 152 -0.57 -17.13 -15.57
C LEU A 152 0.52 -18.12 -16.03
N SER A 153 0.14 -19.33 -16.47
CA SER A 153 1.08 -20.32 -16.98
C SER A 153 1.64 -19.96 -18.35
N LYS A 154 0.97 -19.08 -19.07
CA LYS A 154 1.40 -18.52 -20.36
C LYS A 154 1.94 -17.10 -20.15
N THR A 155 3.02 -16.97 -19.44
CA THR A 155 3.70 -15.69 -19.35
C THR A 155 4.51 -15.47 -20.64
N ALA A 156 4.39 -14.28 -21.21
CA ALA A 156 5.12 -13.86 -22.42
C ALA A 156 6.66 -13.95 -22.29
N TRP A 157 7.16 -14.29 -21.10
CA TRP A 157 8.58 -14.47 -20.83
C TRP A 157 9.17 -15.74 -21.47
N GLU A 158 8.36 -16.78 -21.71
CA GLU A 158 8.82 -18.03 -22.36
C GLU A 158 8.96 -17.87 -23.87
N GLU A 159 8.24 -16.91 -24.49
CA GLU A 159 8.36 -16.61 -25.92
C GLU A 159 9.60 -15.77 -26.23
N ASP A 160 10.08 -14.95 -25.29
CA ASP A 160 11.25 -14.09 -25.48
C ASP A 160 12.60 -14.82 -25.37
N GLU A 161 12.67 -15.99 -24.70
CA GLU A 161 13.90 -16.80 -24.71
C GLU A 161 14.17 -17.45 -26.07
N GLN A 162 13.13 -17.77 -26.84
CA GLN A 162 13.28 -18.33 -28.19
C GLN A 162 13.67 -17.29 -29.25
N LEU A 163 13.43 -15.99 -28.98
CA LEU A 163 13.81 -14.90 -29.88
C LEU A 163 15.23 -14.35 -29.64
N ARG A 164 15.94 -14.83 -28.60
CA ARG A 164 17.31 -14.41 -28.30
C ARG A 164 18.40 -15.32 -28.87
N ASP A 165 18.00 -16.47 -29.39
CA ASP A 165 18.94 -17.46 -29.96
C ASP A 165 18.98 -17.47 -31.52
N ASP A 166 18.31 -16.53 -32.17
CA ASP A 166 18.42 -16.22 -33.60
C ASP A 166 19.10 -14.85 -33.83
#